data_c5ed0f3154a553940df4f0fbeb4da38a
#
_entry.id   c5ed0f3154a553940df4f0fbeb4da38a
#
_cell.length_a   1.000
_cell.length_b   1.000
_cell.length_c   1.000
_cell.angle_alpha   90.00
_cell.angle_beta   90.00
_cell.angle_gamma   90.00
#
_symmetry.space_group_name_H-M   'P 1'
#
loop_
_entity.id
_entity.type
_entity.pdbx_description
1 polymer ?
#
loop_
_entity_poly.entity_id
_entity_poly.type
_entity_poly.pdbx_seq_one_letter_code
_entity_poly.pdbx_strand_id
1 'polypeptide(L)'
;MNHLDIVNELPDAFLDISYRDIKKVFDRPTLVHLKGDKGPALFISILLHGNEFSGLMIMQEILKKYKDTQGFALPRSIWLFVGNVEAASQGLRRLDHELDFNRAWPGTPEPGAPTSKLIAQVMQKITEDELFAALDLHNNTGKNPPYGCISVVNEKNKYLSSFFHHIAMVFHTPKGVSTMAFDDICPAITLECSTPGNQLGIDKAVALLDDLMHMDHFPDKALPAHDLQLVQNSAVLKIAKGVNFGFEDEEGSFDLTLVENFDRHNFTQLNISEVFAHTTLEKPLIATAEDGTDLTDALISNNNGAISLKKPLIPAMITLDKRIIIQDCLCYLLEDYRDLLLH
;
A
#
# COMPACT_ATOMS: atom_id res chain seq x y z
N MET A 1 -7.58 -10.27 -22.64
CA MET A 1 -8.80 -11.10 -22.41
C MET A 1 -8.99 -11.19 -20.90
N ASN A 2 -9.88 -10.37 -20.38
CA ASN A 2 -10.07 -10.27 -18.92
C ASN A 2 -11.17 -11.25 -18.50
N HIS A 3 -10.81 -12.52 -18.42
CA HIS A 3 -11.68 -13.55 -17.89
C HIS A 3 -11.19 -13.92 -16.50
N LEU A 4 -12.08 -13.91 -15.51
CA LEU A 4 -11.80 -14.36 -14.14
C LEU A 4 -11.99 -15.88 -14.08
N ASP A 5 -11.00 -16.59 -13.60
CA ASP A 5 -11.16 -17.98 -13.20
C ASP A 5 -11.57 -18.05 -11.72
N ILE A 6 -12.52 -18.95 -11.41
CA ILE A 6 -12.95 -19.19 -10.03
C ILE A 6 -12.72 -20.68 -9.73
N VAL A 7 -11.93 -20.95 -8.71
CA VAL A 7 -11.56 -22.32 -8.34
C VAL A 7 -11.72 -22.53 -6.83
N ASN A 8 -11.90 -23.80 -6.41
CA ASN A 8 -12.07 -24.14 -4.99
C ASN A 8 -10.86 -24.88 -4.40
N GLU A 9 -9.83 -25.06 -5.21
CA GLU A 9 -8.61 -25.74 -4.81
C GLU A 9 -7.40 -24.92 -5.24
N LEU A 10 -6.37 -24.93 -4.41
CA LEU A 10 -5.09 -24.30 -4.69
C LEU A 10 -4.12 -25.37 -5.20
N PRO A 11 -3.54 -25.22 -6.40
CA PRO A 11 -2.51 -26.14 -6.87
C PRO A 11 -1.31 -26.17 -5.93
N ASP A 12 -0.78 -27.35 -5.61
CA ASP A 12 0.37 -27.50 -4.71
C ASP A 12 1.58 -26.66 -5.15
N ALA A 13 1.77 -26.50 -6.46
CA ALA A 13 2.84 -25.67 -7.02
C ALA A 13 2.78 -24.20 -6.59
N PHE A 14 1.59 -23.69 -6.18
CA PHE A 14 1.45 -22.31 -5.69
C PHE A 14 2.34 -22.04 -4.47
N LEU A 15 2.55 -23.03 -3.62
CA LEU A 15 3.27 -22.86 -2.36
C LEU A 15 4.75 -22.51 -2.54
N ASP A 16 5.34 -22.81 -3.70
CA ASP A 16 6.78 -22.62 -3.95
C ASP A 16 7.08 -21.85 -5.24
N ILE A 17 6.04 -21.41 -5.97
CA ILE A 17 6.21 -20.72 -7.24
C ILE A 17 6.76 -19.31 -7.05
N SER A 18 7.66 -18.85 -7.93
CA SER A 18 8.03 -17.46 -7.96
C SER A 18 6.93 -16.62 -8.66
N TYR A 19 6.84 -15.33 -8.32
CA TYR A 19 5.85 -14.45 -8.96
C TYR A 19 6.03 -14.37 -10.49
N ARG A 20 7.27 -14.48 -10.99
CA ARG A 20 7.56 -14.51 -12.43
C ARG A 20 7.08 -15.78 -13.12
N ASP A 21 6.98 -16.85 -12.38
CA ASP A 21 6.50 -18.13 -12.88
C ASP A 21 5.01 -18.37 -12.60
N ILE A 22 4.31 -17.41 -12.00
CA ILE A 22 2.91 -17.55 -11.53
C ILE A 22 1.97 -18.06 -12.62
N LYS A 23 2.25 -17.75 -13.88
CA LYS A 23 1.49 -18.24 -15.04
C LYS A 23 1.58 -19.77 -15.24
N LYS A 24 2.52 -20.45 -14.61
CA LYS A 24 2.57 -21.92 -14.60
C LYS A 24 1.50 -22.53 -13.69
N VAL A 25 0.92 -21.72 -12.79
CA VAL A 25 -0.13 -22.11 -11.85
C VAL A 25 -1.48 -21.51 -12.25
N PHE A 26 -1.50 -20.22 -12.60
CA PHE A 26 -2.69 -19.49 -13.00
C PHE A 26 -2.44 -18.78 -14.33
N ASP A 27 -3.16 -19.17 -15.38
CA ASP A 27 -3.01 -18.55 -16.70
C ASP A 27 -3.53 -17.11 -16.76
N ARG A 28 -4.39 -16.72 -15.82
CA ARG A 28 -5.10 -15.44 -15.78
C ARG A 28 -5.50 -15.06 -14.36
N PRO A 29 -6.06 -13.85 -14.13
CA PRO A 29 -6.59 -13.48 -12.83
C PRO A 29 -7.52 -14.56 -12.29
N THR A 30 -7.27 -15.00 -11.06
CA THR A 30 -7.96 -16.15 -10.47
C THR A 30 -8.43 -15.83 -9.05
N LEU A 31 -9.69 -16.16 -8.78
CA LEU A 31 -10.29 -16.11 -7.46
C LEU A 31 -10.37 -17.55 -6.90
N VAL A 32 -9.67 -17.80 -5.81
CA VAL A 32 -9.59 -19.11 -5.16
C VAL A 32 -10.43 -19.09 -3.89
N HIS A 33 -11.38 -20.01 -3.74
CA HIS A 33 -12.11 -20.21 -2.49
C HIS A 33 -11.48 -21.36 -1.68
N LEU A 34 -10.80 -21.01 -0.61
CA LEU A 34 -10.24 -21.97 0.34
C LEU A 34 -11.20 -22.11 1.52
N LYS A 35 -11.89 -23.25 1.58
CA LYS A 35 -12.86 -23.53 2.64
C LYS A 35 -12.15 -23.76 3.97
N GLY A 36 -12.61 -23.11 5.02
CA GLY A 36 -12.19 -23.30 6.41
C GLY A 36 -13.32 -23.76 7.30
N ASP A 37 -13.00 -23.96 8.59
CA ASP A 37 -13.93 -24.50 9.58
C ASP A 37 -15.02 -23.48 9.96
N LYS A 38 -14.73 -22.17 9.88
CA LYS A 38 -15.67 -21.11 10.20
C LYS A 38 -15.75 -20.02 9.13
N GLY A 39 -16.90 -19.34 9.09
CA GLY A 39 -17.13 -18.04 8.48
C GLY A 39 -17.30 -16.97 9.57
N PRO A 40 -17.49 -15.71 9.20
CA PRO A 40 -17.38 -15.14 7.84
C PRO A 40 -15.98 -15.28 7.25
N ALA A 41 -15.87 -15.26 5.90
CA ALA A 41 -14.59 -15.48 5.22
C ALA A 41 -13.66 -14.26 5.29
N LEU A 42 -12.34 -14.47 5.16
CA LEU A 42 -11.41 -13.40 4.81
C LEU A 42 -11.39 -13.21 3.29
N PHE A 43 -11.36 -11.98 2.82
CA PHE A 43 -10.96 -11.65 1.46
C PHE A 43 -9.49 -11.18 1.46
N ILE A 44 -8.68 -11.74 0.57
CA ILE A 44 -7.27 -11.39 0.44
C ILE A 44 -6.95 -11.18 -1.03
N SER A 45 -6.41 -10.02 -1.41
CA SER A 45 -5.89 -9.76 -2.75
C SER A 45 -4.35 -9.69 -2.75
N ILE A 46 -3.75 -10.29 -3.77
CA ILE A 46 -2.30 -10.29 -4.01
C ILE A 46 -2.02 -10.01 -5.48
N LEU A 47 -0.82 -9.51 -5.77
CA LEU A 47 -0.37 -9.25 -7.15
C LEU A 47 -1.35 -8.37 -7.94
N LEU A 48 -2.03 -7.40 -7.30
CA LEU A 48 -2.74 -6.34 -8.04
C LEU A 48 -1.74 -5.53 -8.87
N HIS A 49 -0.54 -5.32 -8.32
CA HIS A 49 0.65 -4.90 -9.05
C HIS A 49 1.58 -6.10 -9.22
N GLY A 50 1.91 -6.44 -10.45
CA GLY A 50 2.63 -7.68 -10.73
C GLY A 50 4.06 -7.76 -10.20
N ASN A 51 4.72 -6.62 -9.97
CA ASN A 51 6.05 -6.55 -9.38
C ASN A 51 6.05 -6.48 -7.83
N GLU A 52 4.88 -6.50 -7.21
CA GLU A 52 4.70 -6.46 -5.76
C GLU A 52 4.42 -7.85 -5.21
N PHE A 53 5.46 -8.65 -5.05
CA PHE A 53 5.35 -10.08 -4.78
C PHE A 53 5.32 -10.47 -3.29
N SER A 54 5.45 -9.51 -2.36
CA SER A 54 5.39 -9.82 -0.92
C SER A 54 4.08 -10.51 -0.52
N GLY A 55 2.96 -10.11 -1.13
CA GLY A 55 1.66 -10.76 -0.91
C GLY A 55 1.66 -12.25 -1.28
N LEU A 56 2.33 -12.63 -2.37
CA LEU A 56 2.50 -14.04 -2.74
C LEU A 56 3.30 -14.81 -1.68
N MET A 57 4.42 -14.23 -1.21
CA MET A 57 5.26 -14.87 -0.17
C MET A 57 4.48 -15.03 1.14
N ILE A 58 3.72 -14.04 1.56
CA ILE A 58 2.87 -14.10 2.76
C ILE A 58 1.86 -15.24 2.65
N MET A 59 1.15 -15.34 1.51
CA MET A 59 0.18 -16.41 1.31
C MET A 59 0.84 -17.79 1.25
N GLN A 60 1.99 -17.90 0.64
CA GLN A 60 2.77 -19.16 0.64
C GLN A 60 3.16 -19.56 2.05
N GLU A 61 3.66 -18.64 2.86
CA GLU A 61 4.13 -18.93 4.22
C GLU A 61 2.98 -19.35 5.14
N ILE A 62 1.87 -18.59 5.16
CA ILE A 62 0.72 -18.94 6.00
C ILE A 62 0.07 -20.25 5.57
N LEU A 63 -0.06 -20.52 4.27
CA LEU A 63 -0.66 -21.75 3.78
C LEU A 63 0.22 -22.97 4.01
N LYS A 64 1.56 -22.84 3.90
CA LYS A 64 2.50 -23.91 4.31
C LYS A 64 2.34 -24.27 5.78
N LYS A 65 2.25 -23.25 6.65
CA LYS A 65 2.01 -23.47 8.09
C LYS A 65 0.79 -24.36 8.32
N TYR A 66 -0.32 -24.08 7.67
CA TYR A 66 -1.56 -24.88 7.83
C TYR A 66 -1.50 -26.22 7.12
N LYS A 67 -0.79 -26.35 6.00
CA LYS A 67 -0.54 -27.64 5.35
C LYS A 67 0.24 -28.59 6.26
N ASP A 68 1.33 -28.09 6.85
CA ASP A 68 2.26 -28.89 7.63
C ASP A 68 1.70 -29.28 9.01
N THR A 69 0.91 -28.40 9.62
CA THR A 69 0.39 -28.61 10.98
C THR A 69 -1.00 -29.23 11.01
N GLN A 70 -1.84 -29.00 10.01
CA GLN A 70 -3.27 -29.34 10.05
C GLN A 70 -3.79 -30.00 8.76
N GLY A 71 -2.91 -30.37 7.81
CA GLY A 71 -3.33 -31.01 6.56
C GLY A 71 -4.26 -30.15 5.70
N PHE A 72 -4.00 -28.84 5.63
CA PHE A 72 -4.85 -27.82 4.97
C PHE A 72 -6.20 -27.54 5.64
N ALA A 73 -6.41 -27.90 6.88
CA ALA A 73 -7.57 -27.48 7.63
C ALA A 73 -7.41 -26.02 8.05
N LEU A 74 -8.04 -25.09 7.32
CA LEU A 74 -8.01 -23.67 7.65
C LEU A 74 -9.02 -23.36 8.76
N PRO A 75 -8.66 -22.61 9.80
CA PRO A 75 -9.62 -22.22 10.86
C PRO A 75 -10.76 -21.34 10.34
N ARG A 76 -10.51 -20.57 9.26
CA ARG A 76 -11.49 -19.69 8.63
C ARG A 76 -11.37 -19.78 7.10
N SER A 77 -12.51 -19.66 6.41
CA SER A 77 -12.56 -19.61 4.95
C SER A 77 -11.85 -18.38 4.39
N ILE A 78 -11.21 -18.52 3.24
CA ILE A 78 -10.50 -17.44 2.52
C ILE A 78 -10.99 -17.39 1.09
N TRP A 79 -11.30 -16.16 0.63
CA TRP A 79 -11.33 -15.80 -0.76
C TRP A 79 -9.99 -15.15 -1.13
N LEU A 80 -9.13 -15.87 -1.87
CA LEU A 80 -7.83 -15.37 -2.34
C LEU A 80 -7.97 -14.93 -3.80
N PHE A 81 -7.78 -13.65 -4.05
CA PHE A 81 -7.70 -13.09 -5.41
C PHE A 81 -6.25 -12.91 -5.84
N VAL A 82 -5.81 -13.66 -6.84
CA VAL A 82 -4.52 -13.51 -7.52
C VAL A 82 -4.75 -12.63 -8.74
N GLY A 83 -4.32 -11.37 -8.68
CA GLY A 83 -4.72 -10.31 -9.62
C GLY A 83 -3.99 -10.35 -10.95
N ASN A 84 -2.97 -9.51 -11.13
CA ASN A 84 -2.32 -9.27 -12.41
C ASN A 84 -1.20 -10.28 -12.71
N VAL A 85 -1.58 -11.54 -12.98
CA VAL A 85 -0.61 -12.62 -13.27
C VAL A 85 0.22 -12.36 -14.53
N GLU A 86 -0.33 -11.64 -15.51
CA GLU A 86 0.40 -11.31 -16.75
C GLU A 86 1.53 -10.32 -16.46
N ALA A 87 1.24 -9.21 -15.78
CA ALA A 87 2.26 -8.24 -15.39
C ALA A 87 3.28 -8.86 -14.42
N ALA A 88 2.83 -9.73 -13.49
CA ALA A 88 3.71 -10.44 -12.56
C ALA A 88 4.73 -11.31 -13.31
N SER A 89 4.30 -12.07 -14.31
CA SER A 89 5.20 -12.91 -15.11
C SER A 89 6.28 -12.11 -15.84
N GLN A 90 6.02 -10.84 -16.15
CA GLN A 90 6.95 -9.92 -16.79
C GLN A 90 7.73 -9.06 -15.78
N GLY A 91 7.39 -9.11 -14.50
CA GLY A 91 7.97 -8.29 -13.44
C GLY A 91 7.62 -6.80 -13.56
N LEU A 92 6.45 -6.52 -14.15
CA LEU A 92 5.92 -5.18 -14.33
C LEU A 92 4.88 -4.86 -13.25
N ARG A 93 4.71 -3.59 -12.93
CA ARG A 93 3.62 -3.13 -12.07
C ARG A 93 2.26 -3.44 -12.72
N ARG A 94 2.10 -3.03 -13.98
CA ARG A 94 0.94 -3.29 -14.85
C ARG A 94 1.41 -3.31 -16.31
N LEU A 95 0.55 -3.77 -17.20
CA LEU A 95 0.79 -3.64 -18.65
C LEU A 95 0.41 -2.22 -19.11
N ASP A 96 1.05 -1.75 -20.18
CA ASP A 96 0.85 -0.37 -20.67
C ASP A 96 -0.57 -0.09 -21.16
N HIS A 97 -1.26 -1.13 -21.63
CA HIS A 97 -2.59 -1.03 -22.25
C HIS A 97 -3.75 -1.35 -21.32
N GLU A 98 -3.49 -1.59 -20.05
CA GLU A 98 -4.53 -1.92 -19.06
C GLU A 98 -4.71 -0.85 -17.98
N LEU A 99 -5.91 -0.77 -17.44
CA LEU A 99 -6.15 -0.01 -16.22
C LEU A 99 -5.45 -0.72 -15.04
N ASP A 100 -4.80 0.05 -14.19
CA ASP A 100 -4.20 -0.44 -12.94
C ASP A 100 -5.25 -1.22 -12.14
N PHE A 101 -4.92 -2.45 -11.74
CA PHE A 101 -5.84 -3.31 -10.99
C PHE A 101 -6.27 -2.68 -9.66
N ASN A 102 -5.41 -1.83 -9.06
CA ASN A 102 -5.77 -1.08 -7.86
C ASN A 102 -6.33 0.34 -8.16
N ARG A 103 -6.95 0.51 -9.35
CA ARG A 103 -7.78 1.65 -9.77
C ARG A 103 -9.10 1.18 -10.41
N ALA A 104 -9.34 -0.13 -10.38
CA ALA A 104 -10.43 -0.78 -11.11
C ALA A 104 -11.60 -1.25 -10.21
N TRP A 105 -11.51 -1.05 -8.90
CA TRP A 105 -12.51 -1.45 -7.91
C TRP A 105 -13.74 -0.51 -7.90
N PRO A 106 -14.85 -0.88 -7.25
CA PRO A 106 -16.03 -0.02 -7.09
C PRO A 106 -15.66 1.41 -6.68
N GLY A 107 -16.27 2.40 -7.32
CA GLY A 107 -15.89 3.82 -7.21
C GLY A 107 -14.86 4.28 -8.24
N THR A 108 -14.38 3.38 -9.11
CA THR A 108 -13.48 3.73 -10.24
C THR A 108 -14.12 4.74 -11.19
N PRO A 109 -13.35 5.72 -11.70
CA PRO A 109 -13.82 6.61 -12.77
C PRO A 109 -13.99 5.89 -14.13
N GLU A 110 -13.43 4.66 -14.26
CA GLU A 110 -13.45 3.88 -15.50
C GLU A 110 -14.21 2.53 -15.36
N PRO A 111 -15.51 2.53 -15.02
CA PRO A 111 -16.27 1.29 -14.77
C PRO A 111 -16.45 0.44 -16.03
N GLY A 112 -16.27 1.03 -17.21
CA GLY A 112 -16.35 0.35 -18.52
C GLY A 112 -15.08 -0.39 -18.92
N ALA A 113 -13.94 -0.12 -18.25
CA ALA A 113 -12.67 -0.76 -18.56
C ALA A 113 -12.74 -2.30 -18.38
N PRO A 114 -12.03 -3.07 -19.20
CA PRO A 114 -12.00 -4.53 -19.06
C PRO A 114 -11.59 -4.99 -17.66
N THR A 115 -10.58 -4.35 -17.07
CA THR A 115 -10.12 -4.65 -15.70
C THR A 115 -11.21 -4.38 -14.66
N SER A 116 -11.96 -3.26 -14.79
CA SER A 116 -13.06 -2.94 -13.86
C SER A 116 -14.20 -3.95 -13.96
N LYS A 117 -14.50 -4.43 -15.15
CA LYS A 117 -15.51 -5.49 -15.35
C LYS A 117 -15.08 -6.82 -14.73
N LEU A 118 -13.79 -7.15 -14.78
CA LEU A 118 -13.23 -8.32 -14.09
C LEU A 118 -13.35 -8.18 -12.58
N ILE A 119 -12.93 -7.03 -12.03
CA ILE A 119 -13.05 -6.75 -10.60
C ILE A 119 -14.53 -6.78 -10.13
N ALA A 120 -15.46 -6.29 -10.95
CA ALA A 120 -16.88 -6.38 -10.64
C ALA A 120 -17.36 -7.85 -10.50
N GLN A 121 -16.81 -8.79 -11.29
CA GLN A 121 -17.10 -10.22 -11.13
C GLN A 121 -16.51 -10.78 -9.82
N VAL A 122 -15.29 -10.34 -9.43
CA VAL A 122 -14.71 -10.68 -8.13
C VAL A 122 -15.64 -10.21 -7.01
N MET A 123 -16.01 -8.93 -7.00
CA MET A 123 -16.91 -8.36 -5.99
C MET A 123 -18.25 -9.08 -5.94
N GLN A 124 -18.87 -9.31 -7.09
CA GLN A 124 -20.15 -10.05 -7.17
C GLN A 124 -20.03 -11.42 -6.49
N LYS A 125 -18.91 -12.14 -6.75
CA LYS A 125 -18.73 -13.50 -6.23
C LYS A 125 -18.47 -13.52 -4.72
N ILE A 126 -17.57 -12.68 -4.24
CA ILE A 126 -17.19 -12.70 -2.82
C ILE A 126 -18.30 -12.15 -1.89
N THR A 127 -19.17 -11.27 -2.40
CA THR A 127 -20.30 -10.72 -1.64
C THR A 127 -21.51 -11.62 -1.60
N GLU A 128 -21.46 -12.82 -2.22
CA GLU A 128 -22.43 -13.89 -1.94
C GLU A 128 -22.25 -14.44 -0.52
N ASP A 129 -21.06 -14.31 0.05
CA ASP A 129 -20.72 -14.69 1.41
C ASP A 129 -20.59 -13.45 2.32
N GLU A 130 -20.78 -13.63 3.63
CA GLU A 130 -20.42 -12.63 4.62
C GLU A 130 -18.88 -12.60 4.77
N LEU A 131 -18.31 -11.40 4.84
CA LEU A 131 -16.87 -11.20 4.99
C LEU A 131 -16.49 -10.73 6.41
N PHE A 132 -15.46 -11.34 6.99
CA PHE A 132 -14.91 -10.96 8.28
C PHE A 132 -14.02 -9.72 8.17
N ALA A 133 -13.12 -9.71 7.19
CA ALA A 133 -12.24 -8.60 6.85
C ALA A 133 -11.72 -8.75 5.43
N ALA A 134 -11.30 -7.62 4.83
CA ALA A 134 -10.65 -7.57 3.52
C ALA A 134 -9.22 -7.02 3.64
N LEU A 135 -8.24 -7.73 3.06
CA LEU A 135 -6.83 -7.37 3.08
C LEU A 135 -6.29 -7.31 1.65
N ASP A 136 -5.63 -6.20 1.32
CA ASP A 136 -4.92 -6.03 0.06
C ASP A 136 -3.41 -5.99 0.34
N LEU A 137 -2.67 -6.98 -0.16
CA LEU A 137 -1.26 -7.19 0.21
C LEU A 137 -0.35 -6.56 -0.84
N HIS A 138 0.32 -5.49 -0.45
CA HIS A 138 1.24 -4.71 -1.26
C HIS A 138 2.64 -4.63 -0.67
N ASN A 139 3.55 -4.12 -1.44
CA ASN A 139 4.83 -3.57 -1.01
C ASN A 139 5.18 -2.37 -1.90
N ASN A 140 6.06 -1.52 -1.44
CA ASN A 140 6.50 -0.35 -2.19
C ASN A 140 7.99 -0.38 -2.52
N THR A 141 8.45 0.54 -3.38
CA THR A 141 9.85 0.58 -3.83
C THR A 141 10.79 1.33 -2.89
N GLY A 142 10.25 2.18 -2.01
CA GLY A 142 11.03 2.94 -1.03
C GLY A 142 11.28 2.15 0.26
N LYS A 143 12.30 2.52 1.02
CA LYS A 143 12.60 1.95 2.35
C LYS A 143 11.63 2.48 3.41
N ASN A 144 10.33 2.35 3.18
CA ASN A 144 9.33 2.68 4.18
C ASN A 144 9.25 1.56 5.23
N PRO A 145 8.87 1.86 6.48
CA PRO A 145 8.47 0.80 7.42
C PRO A 145 7.23 0.07 6.89
N PRO A 146 6.86 -1.08 7.42
CA PRO A 146 5.51 -1.61 7.22
C PRO A 146 4.47 -0.63 7.76
N TYR A 147 3.34 -0.42 7.05
CA TYR A 147 2.22 0.40 7.52
C TYR A 147 0.92 -0.03 6.88
N GLY A 148 -0.20 0.26 7.56
CA GLY A 148 -1.53 0.03 7.02
C GLY A 148 -2.05 1.25 6.23
N CYS A 149 -2.91 1.02 5.21
CA CYS A 149 -3.68 2.08 4.59
C CYS A 149 -5.17 1.80 4.78
N ILE A 150 -5.92 2.76 5.32
CA ILE A 150 -7.36 2.67 5.55
C ILE A 150 -8.08 3.87 4.95
N SER A 151 -9.30 3.67 4.48
CA SER A 151 -10.16 4.71 3.90
C SER A 151 -11.18 5.25 4.91
N VAL A 152 -11.59 4.42 5.87
CA VAL A 152 -12.55 4.78 6.92
C VAL A 152 -11.92 4.58 8.29
N VAL A 153 -11.96 5.64 9.11
CA VAL A 153 -11.47 5.60 10.50
C VAL A 153 -12.60 5.16 11.42
N ASN A 154 -12.65 3.87 11.72
CA ASN A 154 -13.52 3.26 12.72
C ASN A 154 -12.72 2.30 13.61
N GLU A 155 -13.31 1.84 14.72
CA GLU A 155 -12.57 1.01 15.67
C GLU A 155 -12.04 -0.29 15.06
N LYS A 156 -12.82 -0.96 14.20
CA LYS A 156 -12.39 -2.22 13.57
C LYS A 156 -11.21 -2.02 12.62
N ASN A 157 -11.23 -0.97 11.81
CA ASN A 157 -10.11 -0.64 10.91
C ASN A 157 -8.87 -0.20 11.69
N LYS A 158 -9.05 0.52 12.82
CA LYS A 158 -7.93 0.87 13.71
C LYS A 158 -7.30 -0.38 14.33
N TYR A 159 -8.11 -1.31 14.84
CA TYR A 159 -7.60 -2.59 15.34
C TYR A 159 -6.90 -3.40 14.26
N LEU A 160 -7.51 -3.53 13.08
CA LEU A 160 -6.92 -4.24 11.95
C LEU A 160 -5.54 -3.67 11.58
N SER A 161 -5.42 -2.33 11.60
CA SER A 161 -4.13 -1.65 11.38
C SER A 161 -3.13 -1.90 12.51
N SER A 162 -3.56 -1.79 13.78
CA SER A 162 -2.68 -1.94 14.94
C SER A 162 -2.12 -3.36 15.08
N PHE A 163 -2.86 -4.37 14.67
CA PHE A 163 -2.38 -5.76 14.63
C PHE A 163 -1.27 -5.95 13.60
N PHE A 164 -1.27 -5.18 12.52
CA PHE A 164 -0.19 -5.20 11.53
C PHE A 164 0.98 -4.32 11.97
N HIS A 165 0.74 -3.03 12.19
CA HIS A 165 1.76 -2.08 12.58
C HIS A 165 1.15 -0.88 13.32
N HIS A 166 1.99 -0.17 14.09
CA HIS A 166 1.56 1.01 14.87
C HIS A 166 1.36 2.27 14.02
N ILE A 167 1.52 2.21 12.69
CA ILE A 167 1.29 3.32 11.76
C ILE A 167 0.22 2.92 10.77
N ALA A 168 -0.78 3.80 10.58
CA ALA A 168 -1.74 3.68 9.49
C ALA A 168 -1.94 5.02 8.78
N MET A 169 -1.92 4.97 7.45
CA MET A 169 -2.23 6.11 6.59
C MET A 169 -3.72 6.11 6.26
N VAL A 170 -4.37 7.23 6.55
CA VAL A 170 -5.74 7.51 6.14
C VAL A 170 -5.70 8.14 4.75
N PHE A 171 -6.48 7.62 3.81
CA PHE A 171 -6.52 8.13 2.45
C PHE A 171 -7.95 8.18 1.91
N HIS A 172 -8.24 9.16 1.05
CA HIS A 172 -9.55 9.34 0.43
C HIS A 172 -9.46 9.34 -1.11
N THR A 173 -8.26 9.40 -1.63
CA THR A 173 -7.89 9.26 -3.04
C THR A 173 -6.62 8.43 -3.16
N PRO A 174 -6.38 7.79 -4.32
CA PRO A 174 -7.26 7.74 -5.50
C PRO A 174 -8.49 6.86 -5.29
N LYS A 175 -9.55 7.09 -6.10
CA LYS A 175 -10.73 6.23 -6.12
C LYS A 175 -10.47 4.93 -6.91
N GLY A 176 -11.32 3.93 -6.69
CA GLY A 176 -11.20 2.64 -7.38
C GLY A 176 -10.11 1.73 -6.83
N VAL A 177 -9.71 1.92 -5.56
CA VAL A 177 -8.78 1.04 -4.86
C VAL A 177 -9.52 -0.05 -4.09
N SER A 178 -8.84 -1.18 -3.86
CA SER A 178 -9.39 -2.35 -3.19
C SER A 178 -10.01 -2.01 -1.83
N THR A 179 -9.27 -1.40 -0.93
CA THR A 179 -9.71 -1.09 0.43
C THR A 179 -11.02 -0.31 0.46
N MET A 180 -11.19 0.73 -0.37
CA MET A 180 -12.43 1.54 -0.43
C MET A 180 -13.65 0.75 -0.89
N ALA A 181 -13.45 -0.32 -1.66
CA ALA A 181 -14.56 -1.14 -2.15
C ALA A 181 -15.27 -1.92 -1.02
N PHE A 182 -14.64 -2.03 0.13
CA PHE A 182 -15.17 -2.75 1.30
C PHE A 182 -15.67 -1.85 2.42
N ASP A 183 -15.61 -0.52 2.27
CA ASP A 183 -15.93 0.45 3.34
C ASP A 183 -17.30 0.20 4.02
N ASP A 184 -18.31 -0.22 3.23
CA ASP A 184 -19.67 -0.52 3.70
C ASP A 184 -19.92 -2.04 3.87
N ILE A 185 -18.91 -2.89 3.69
CA ILE A 185 -19.06 -4.35 3.68
C ILE A 185 -18.42 -4.97 4.93
N CYS A 186 -17.14 -4.71 5.15
CA CYS A 186 -16.39 -5.27 6.27
C CYS A 186 -15.17 -4.38 6.59
N PRO A 187 -14.49 -4.58 7.73
CA PRO A 187 -13.21 -3.94 7.99
C PRO A 187 -12.21 -4.23 6.88
N ALA A 188 -11.52 -3.19 6.40
CA ALA A 188 -10.63 -3.31 5.24
C ALA A 188 -9.32 -2.54 5.42
N ILE A 189 -8.23 -3.11 4.90
CA ILE A 189 -6.90 -2.52 4.97
C ILE A 189 -6.06 -2.92 3.75
N THR A 190 -5.26 -1.99 3.23
CA THR A 190 -4.09 -2.32 2.42
C THR A 190 -2.87 -2.43 3.32
N LEU A 191 -2.12 -3.52 3.21
CA LEU A 191 -0.86 -3.74 3.93
C LEU A 191 0.30 -3.38 3.01
N GLU A 192 1.02 -2.33 3.36
CA GLU A 192 2.28 -1.96 2.73
C GLU A 192 3.44 -2.63 3.47
N CYS A 193 3.91 -3.75 2.95
CA CYS A 193 4.88 -4.62 3.61
C CYS A 193 6.34 -4.17 3.44
N SER A 194 6.61 -2.86 3.33
CA SER A 194 7.94 -2.29 3.06
C SER A 194 8.45 -2.64 1.65
N THR A 195 9.76 -2.81 1.45
CA THR A 195 10.33 -3.18 0.14
C THR A 195 9.99 -4.63 -0.25
N PRO A 196 9.98 -4.96 -1.56
CA PRO A 196 9.67 -6.32 -2.02
C PRO A 196 10.52 -7.37 -1.31
N GLY A 197 9.86 -8.37 -0.72
CA GLY A 197 10.52 -9.45 0.01
C GLY A 197 11.10 -9.06 1.37
N ASN A 198 10.72 -7.90 1.93
CA ASN A 198 11.15 -7.50 3.27
C ASN A 198 10.56 -8.45 4.33
N GLN A 199 11.43 -9.19 5.03
CA GLN A 199 11.00 -10.23 5.97
C GLN A 199 10.19 -9.69 7.14
N LEU A 200 10.52 -8.51 7.67
CA LEU A 200 9.75 -7.90 8.76
C LEU A 200 8.31 -7.63 8.36
N GLY A 201 8.09 -7.09 7.15
CA GLY A 201 6.74 -6.84 6.63
C GLY A 201 5.98 -8.14 6.40
N ILE A 202 6.66 -9.18 5.87
CA ILE A 202 6.10 -10.51 5.65
C ILE A 202 5.69 -11.14 6.98
N ASP A 203 6.59 -11.21 7.97
CA ASP A 203 6.33 -11.81 9.28
C ASP A 203 5.13 -11.16 9.98
N LYS A 204 5.04 -9.82 9.92
CA LYS A 204 3.91 -9.08 10.50
C LYS A 204 2.58 -9.39 9.80
N ALA A 205 2.59 -9.46 8.47
CA ALA A 205 1.39 -9.79 7.72
C ALA A 205 0.94 -11.25 7.93
N VAL A 206 1.90 -12.19 8.01
CA VAL A 206 1.62 -13.60 8.36
C VAL A 206 1.02 -13.71 9.75
N ALA A 207 1.57 -12.99 10.73
CA ALA A 207 1.02 -12.97 12.10
C ALA A 207 -0.39 -12.39 12.13
N LEU A 208 -0.64 -11.26 11.44
CA LEU A 208 -1.98 -10.69 11.33
C LEU A 208 -2.97 -11.67 10.70
N LEU A 209 -2.60 -12.34 9.60
CA LEU A 209 -3.48 -13.32 8.95
C LEU A 209 -3.79 -14.50 9.87
N ASP A 210 -2.79 -14.99 10.61
CA ASP A 210 -2.97 -16.05 11.59
C ASP A 210 -3.95 -15.65 12.71
N ASP A 211 -3.79 -14.45 13.25
CA ASP A 211 -4.69 -13.90 14.27
C ASP A 211 -6.14 -13.79 13.74
N LEU A 212 -6.33 -13.24 12.52
CA LEU A 212 -7.64 -13.10 11.91
C LEU A 212 -8.31 -14.43 11.59
N MET A 213 -7.54 -15.47 11.29
CA MET A 213 -8.08 -16.83 11.09
C MET A 213 -8.69 -17.40 12.37
N HIS A 214 -8.14 -17.06 13.53
CA HIS A 214 -8.60 -17.58 14.83
C HIS A 214 -9.59 -16.66 15.54
N MET A 215 -9.57 -15.37 15.24
CA MET A 215 -10.40 -14.35 15.89
C MET A 215 -11.90 -14.61 15.64
N ASP A 216 -12.75 -14.51 16.65
CA ASP A 216 -14.20 -14.63 16.49
C ASP A 216 -14.86 -13.28 16.20
N HIS A 217 -14.39 -12.22 16.82
CA HIS A 217 -14.85 -10.84 16.63
C HIS A 217 -13.76 -9.83 16.97
N PHE A 218 -13.82 -8.66 16.38
CA PHE A 218 -12.94 -7.55 16.75
C PHE A 218 -13.26 -7.08 18.18
N PRO A 219 -12.27 -6.53 18.92
CA PRO A 219 -12.54 -6.01 20.25
C PRO A 219 -13.62 -4.92 20.25
N ASP A 220 -14.52 -4.98 21.24
CA ASP A 220 -15.61 -4.00 21.41
C ASP A 220 -15.15 -2.69 22.09
N LYS A 221 -13.91 -2.65 22.59
CA LYS A 221 -13.32 -1.47 23.25
C LYS A 221 -12.70 -0.54 22.23
N ALA A 222 -12.65 0.75 22.54
CA ALA A 222 -11.86 1.68 21.77
C ALA A 222 -10.36 1.34 21.83
N LEU A 223 -9.67 1.39 20.69
CA LEU A 223 -8.22 1.23 20.64
C LEU A 223 -7.55 2.41 21.37
N PRO A 224 -6.62 2.15 22.32
CA PRO A 224 -5.88 3.22 22.97
C PRO A 224 -5.14 4.10 21.94
N ALA A 225 -5.23 5.42 22.10
CA ALA A 225 -4.71 6.37 21.11
C ALA A 225 -3.19 6.28 20.88
N HIS A 226 -2.44 5.71 21.83
CA HIS A 226 -1.00 5.51 21.70
C HIS A 226 -0.60 4.22 20.98
N ASP A 227 -1.56 3.31 20.72
CA ASP A 227 -1.29 2.03 20.05
C ASP A 227 -1.27 2.16 18.51
N LEU A 228 -1.82 3.26 17.97
CA LEU A 228 -1.86 3.52 16.54
C LEU A 228 -1.66 5.01 16.23
N GLN A 229 -0.65 5.31 15.44
CA GLN A 229 -0.45 6.61 14.82
C GLN A 229 -1.20 6.65 13.50
N LEU A 230 -2.21 7.51 13.41
CA LEU A 230 -2.92 7.79 12.16
C LEU A 230 -2.28 9.00 11.49
N VAL A 231 -1.88 8.83 10.23
CA VAL A 231 -1.32 9.91 9.41
C VAL A 231 -2.13 10.06 8.12
N GLN A 232 -2.15 11.28 7.57
CA GLN A 232 -2.81 11.57 6.30
C GLN A 232 -1.87 12.38 5.40
N ASN A 233 -2.00 12.21 4.09
CA ASN A 233 -1.28 13.03 3.13
C ASN A 233 -1.78 14.48 3.17
N SER A 234 -0.86 15.40 3.46
CA SER A 234 -1.11 16.85 3.46
C SER A 234 -0.67 17.49 2.15
N ALA A 235 0.43 17.02 1.58
CA ALA A 235 0.94 17.52 0.31
C ALA A 235 1.85 16.51 -0.40
N VAL A 236 1.94 16.60 -1.71
CA VAL A 236 2.95 15.93 -2.53
C VAL A 236 4.05 16.93 -2.83
N LEU A 237 5.29 16.59 -2.46
CA LEU A 237 6.47 17.41 -2.71
C LEU A 237 7.17 16.93 -3.98
N LYS A 238 7.35 17.83 -4.95
CA LYS A 238 8.00 17.55 -6.23
C LYS A 238 9.17 18.49 -6.46
N ILE A 239 10.15 18.04 -7.22
CA ILE A 239 11.19 18.90 -7.75
C ILE A 239 10.60 19.72 -8.90
N ALA A 240 10.85 21.04 -8.92
CA ALA A 240 10.35 21.90 -9.96
C ALA A 240 10.93 21.53 -11.34
N LYS A 241 10.12 21.69 -12.39
CA LYS A 241 10.51 21.28 -13.75
C LYS A 241 11.79 21.99 -14.20
N GLY A 242 12.76 21.21 -14.67
CA GLY A 242 14.02 21.73 -15.21
C GLY A 242 15.11 21.94 -14.15
N VAL A 243 14.85 21.70 -12.88
CA VAL A 243 15.84 21.77 -11.81
C VAL A 243 16.76 20.55 -11.90
N ASN A 244 18.06 20.79 -11.99
CA ASN A 244 19.08 19.76 -11.88
C ASN A 244 19.34 19.47 -10.41
N PHE A 245 19.17 18.21 -9.98
CA PHE A 245 19.31 17.84 -8.57
C PHE A 245 20.21 16.62 -8.36
N GLY A 246 20.78 16.55 -7.16
CA GLY A 246 21.57 15.41 -6.69
C GLY A 246 21.53 15.29 -5.18
N PHE A 247 22.33 14.36 -4.67
CA PHE A 247 22.53 14.12 -3.25
C PHE A 247 23.92 14.59 -2.82
N GLU A 248 24.11 14.88 -1.52
CA GLU A 248 25.38 15.42 -0.99
C GLU A 248 26.60 14.50 -1.23
N ASP A 249 26.38 13.19 -1.34
CA ASP A 249 27.40 12.18 -1.60
C ASP A 249 27.70 11.99 -3.09
N GLU A 250 27.03 12.72 -3.98
CA GLU A 250 27.28 12.67 -5.42
C GLU A 250 28.25 13.76 -5.87
N GLU A 251 29.15 13.40 -6.78
CA GLU A 251 30.00 14.38 -7.47
C GLU A 251 29.19 15.13 -8.53
N GLY A 252 29.28 16.45 -8.54
CA GLY A 252 28.63 17.29 -9.54
C GLY A 252 28.25 18.66 -9.01
N SER A 253 27.68 19.47 -9.91
CA SER A 253 27.08 20.76 -9.57
C SER A 253 25.59 20.67 -9.80
N PHE A 254 24.80 20.90 -8.75
CA PHE A 254 23.36 20.77 -8.74
C PHE A 254 22.71 22.11 -8.37
N ASP A 255 21.54 22.37 -8.94
CA ASP A 255 20.69 23.49 -8.55
C ASP A 255 20.02 23.24 -7.19
N LEU A 256 19.77 21.95 -6.87
CA LEU A 256 19.21 21.46 -5.61
C LEU A 256 20.02 20.23 -5.17
N THR A 257 20.59 20.29 -3.97
CA THR A 257 21.33 19.19 -3.34
C THR A 257 20.56 18.71 -2.13
N LEU A 258 20.06 17.48 -2.17
CA LEU A 258 19.40 16.81 -1.04
C LEU A 258 20.44 16.28 -0.06
N VAL A 259 20.12 16.26 1.23
CA VAL A 259 21.01 15.69 2.25
C VAL A 259 21.33 14.23 1.96
N GLU A 260 22.51 13.79 2.39
CA GLU A 260 22.93 12.39 2.29
C GLU A 260 21.89 11.47 2.98
N ASN A 261 21.61 10.32 2.37
CA ASN A 261 20.66 9.34 2.91
C ASN A 261 19.27 9.95 3.18
N PHE A 262 18.75 10.78 2.28
CA PHE A 262 17.46 11.45 2.43
C PHE A 262 16.32 10.46 2.72
N ASP A 263 16.41 9.21 2.25
CA ASP A 263 15.45 8.13 2.50
C ASP A 263 15.32 7.71 3.98
N ARG A 264 16.25 8.09 4.84
CA ARG A 264 16.15 7.89 6.30
C ARG A 264 14.99 8.65 6.95
N HIS A 265 14.52 9.71 6.28
CA HIS A 265 13.39 10.50 6.77
C HIS A 265 12.03 9.85 6.48
N ASN A 266 12.00 8.71 5.77
CA ASN A 266 10.75 7.99 5.57
C ASN A 266 10.06 7.68 6.90
N PHE A 267 8.82 8.17 7.08
CA PHE A 267 8.01 8.05 8.29
C PHE A 267 8.70 8.58 9.56
N THR A 268 9.65 9.51 9.41
CA THR A 268 10.30 10.21 10.52
C THR A 268 9.97 11.70 10.43
N GLN A 269 9.44 12.27 11.52
CA GLN A 269 9.07 13.68 11.53
C GLN A 269 10.27 14.58 11.25
N LEU A 270 10.15 15.44 10.24
CA LEU A 270 11.03 16.58 10.03
C LEU A 270 10.47 17.79 10.79
N ASN A 271 11.30 18.36 11.65
CA ASN A 271 10.94 19.51 12.47
C ASN A 271 11.15 20.83 11.72
N ILE A 272 10.57 21.90 12.26
CA ILE A 272 10.79 23.27 11.76
C ILE A 272 12.29 23.55 11.77
N SER A 273 12.80 24.14 10.69
CA SER A 273 14.21 24.52 10.49
C SER A 273 15.19 23.37 10.37
N GLU A 274 14.75 22.11 10.37
CA GLU A 274 15.59 20.97 10.00
C GLU A 274 15.85 21.01 8.50
N VAL A 275 17.12 21.26 8.13
CA VAL A 275 17.52 21.41 6.71
C VAL A 275 17.60 20.04 6.07
N PHE A 276 16.87 19.86 4.96
CA PHE A 276 16.87 18.61 4.20
C PHE A 276 17.41 18.75 2.77
N ALA A 277 17.68 20.00 2.33
CA ALA A 277 18.30 20.27 1.03
C ALA A 277 18.99 21.65 1.02
N HIS A 278 19.89 21.83 0.07
CA HIS A 278 20.51 23.10 -0.28
C HIS A 278 20.26 23.46 -1.75
N THR A 279 20.09 24.77 -2.04
CA THR A 279 19.78 25.22 -3.40
C THR A 279 20.37 26.58 -3.71
N THR A 280 20.59 26.82 -5.02
CA THR A 280 20.92 28.14 -5.57
C THR A 280 19.69 28.86 -6.14
N LEU A 281 18.55 28.20 -6.22
CA LEU A 281 17.29 28.70 -6.79
C LEU A 281 16.35 29.23 -5.72
N GLU A 282 15.46 30.13 -6.09
CA GLU A 282 14.43 30.66 -5.20
C GLU A 282 13.37 29.61 -4.87
N LYS A 283 12.86 28.90 -5.88
CA LYS A 283 11.78 27.89 -5.74
C LYS A 283 12.15 26.58 -6.46
N PRO A 284 13.03 25.73 -5.87
CA PRO A 284 13.45 24.47 -6.49
C PRO A 284 12.43 23.33 -6.29
N LEU A 285 11.49 23.50 -5.34
CA LEU A 285 10.48 22.50 -4.95
C LEU A 285 9.08 23.08 -5.11
N ILE A 286 8.12 22.19 -5.34
CA ILE A 286 6.69 22.50 -5.42
C ILE A 286 5.97 21.53 -4.49
N ALA A 287 5.19 22.06 -3.54
CA ALA A 287 4.31 21.30 -2.67
C ALA A 287 2.86 21.52 -3.10
N THR A 288 2.14 20.43 -3.39
CA THR A 288 0.77 20.52 -3.92
C THR A 288 -0.17 19.68 -3.05
N ALA A 289 -1.29 20.25 -2.62
CA ALA A 289 -2.35 19.51 -1.96
C ALA A 289 -3.06 18.54 -2.93
N GLU A 290 -3.88 17.67 -2.40
CA GLU A 290 -4.61 16.66 -3.17
C GLU A 290 -5.59 17.28 -4.19
N ASP A 291 -6.17 18.42 -3.88
CA ASP A 291 -7.06 19.19 -4.77
C ASP A 291 -6.32 20.05 -5.81
N GLY A 292 -4.98 19.98 -5.84
CA GLY A 292 -4.12 20.74 -6.73
C GLY A 292 -3.72 22.14 -6.22
N THR A 293 -4.12 22.52 -5.01
CA THR A 293 -3.72 23.79 -4.39
C THR A 293 -2.21 23.82 -4.17
N ASP A 294 -1.55 24.91 -4.59
CA ASP A 294 -0.12 25.14 -4.33
C ASP A 294 0.09 25.53 -2.86
N LEU A 295 0.77 24.69 -2.12
CA LEU A 295 1.13 24.86 -0.72
C LEU A 295 2.62 25.19 -0.53
N THR A 296 3.38 25.44 -1.60
CA THR A 296 4.84 25.64 -1.55
C THR A 296 5.21 26.73 -0.55
N ASP A 297 4.64 27.90 -0.69
CA ASP A 297 4.94 29.05 0.18
C ASP A 297 4.44 28.86 1.63
N ALA A 298 3.44 27.99 1.85
CA ALA A 298 2.94 27.65 3.18
C ALA A 298 3.81 26.62 3.92
N LEU A 299 4.41 25.67 3.18
CA LEU A 299 5.10 24.54 3.77
C LEU A 299 6.63 24.61 3.69
N ILE A 300 7.20 25.25 2.65
CA ILE A 300 8.64 25.25 2.38
C ILE A 300 9.25 26.59 2.78
N SER A 301 10.36 26.53 3.49
CA SER A 301 11.23 27.67 3.80
C SER A 301 12.51 27.54 2.99
N ASN A 302 12.90 28.62 2.31
CA ASN A 302 14.22 28.78 1.69
C ASN A 302 14.93 29.94 2.42
N ASN A 303 15.87 29.62 3.27
CA ASN A 303 16.63 30.60 4.00
C ASN A 303 18.08 30.62 3.48
N ASN A 304 18.37 31.57 2.59
CA ASN A 304 19.69 31.71 1.95
C ASN A 304 20.22 30.41 1.34
N GLY A 305 19.32 29.65 0.68
CA GLY A 305 19.66 28.39 0.02
C GLY A 305 19.48 27.14 0.90
N ALA A 306 19.24 27.28 2.21
CA ALA A 306 18.91 26.16 3.08
C ALA A 306 17.40 25.90 3.07
N ILE A 307 17.00 24.71 2.61
CA ILE A 307 15.59 24.29 2.50
C ILE A 307 15.17 23.53 3.76
N SER A 308 14.07 23.96 4.37
CA SER A 308 13.45 23.31 5.53
C SER A 308 11.92 23.41 5.47
N LEU A 309 11.24 22.74 6.40
CA LEU A 309 9.78 22.88 6.55
C LEU A 309 9.42 24.05 7.45
N LYS A 310 8.24 24.67 7.21
CA LYS A 310 7.65 25.74 8.04
C LYS A 310 6.77 25.20 9.17
N LYS A 311 6.37 23.92 9.11
CA LYS A 311 5.69 23.17 10.17
C LYS A 311 6.24 21.75 10.23
N PRO A 312 6.11 21.04 11.36
CA PRO A 312 6.51 19.65 11.45
C PRO A 312 5.65 18.78 10.52
N LEU A 313 6.29 17.98 9.67
CA LEU A 313 5.63 17.02 8.76
C LEU A 313 6.43 15.73 8.73
N ILE A 314 5.78 14.64 8.30
CA ILE A 314 6.38 13.33 8.18
C ILE A 314 6.54 13.00 6.69
N PRO A 315 7.75 13.06 6.13
CA PRO A 315 7.99 12.61 4.77
C PRO A 315 7.75 11.10 4.66
N ALA A 316 7.19 10.67 3.53
CA ALA A 316 6.94 9.27 3.24
C ALA A 316 7.16 8.97 1.76
N MET A 317 7.33 7.69 1.44
CA MET A 317 7.52 7.19 0.08
C MET A 317 8.75 7.79 -0.64
N ILE A 318 9.77 8.16 0.13
CA ILE A 318 11.05 8.63 -0.42
C ILE A 318 11.77 7.48 -1.10
N THR A 319 12.26 7.73 -2.30
CA THR A 319 13.20 6.86 -3.02
C THR A 319 14.47 7.65 -3.36
N LEU A 320 15.60 6.98 -3.55
CA LEU A 320 16.81 7.59 -4.08
C LEU A 320 16.97 7.39 -5.61
N ASP A 321 16.02 6.70 -6.26
CA ASP A 321 16.01 6.57 -7.72
C ASP A 321 15.54 7.89 -8.36
N LYS A 322 16.48 8.64 -8.93
CA LYS A 322 16.21 9.92 -9.60
C LYS A 322 15.16 9.86 -10.71
N ARG A 323 15.04 8.71 -11.41
CA ARG A 323 14.04 8.55 -12.48
C ARG A 323 12.65 8.52 -11.89
N ILE A 324 12.47 7.82 -10.77
CA ILE A 324 11.18 7.75 -10.05
C ILE A 324 10.84 9.12 -9.48
N ILE A 325 11.81 9.82 -8.86
CA ILE A 325 11.61 11.17 -8.33
C ILE A 325 11.10 12.13 -9.42
N ILE A 326 11.69 12.08 -10.62
CA ILE A 326 11.29 12.94 -11.75
C ILE A 326 9.90 12.55 -12.29
N GLN A 327 9.60 11.25 -12.34
CA GLN A 327 8.36 10.74 -12.92
C GLN A 327 7.16 10.90 -12.00
N ASP A 328 7.37 10.89 -10.68
CA ASP A 328 6.30 10.89 -9.68
C ASP A 328 6.45 12.08 -8.71
N CYS A 329 7.23 11.90 -7.64
CA CYS A 329 7.44 12.93 -6.62
C CYS A 329 8.74 12.69 -5.84
N LEU A 330 9.20 13.71 -5.11
CA LEU A 330 10.29 13.58 -4.15
C LEU A 330 9.83 12.81 -2.90
N CYS A 331 8.67 13.18 -2.35
CA CYS A 331 8.02 12.50 -1.23
C CYS A 331 6.58 12.99 -1.06
N TYR A 332 5.81 12.23 -0.26
CA TYR A 332 4.59 12.71 0.37
C TYR A 332 4.93 13.38 1.69
N LEU A 333 4.20 14.43 2.05
CA LEU A 333 4.30 15.09 3.36
C LEU A 333 3.04 14.76 4.16
N LEU A 334 3.21 13.96 5.21
CA LEU A 334 2.10 13.48 6.05
C LEU A 334 1.99 14.33 7.31
N GLU A 335 0.76 14.44 7.82
CA GLU A 335 0.41 15.03 9.11
C GLU A 335 -0.27 13.99 10.00
N ASP A 336 -0.24 14.20 11.33
CA ASP A 336 -1.08 13.42 12.24
C ASP A 336 -2.55 13.69 11.90
N TYR A 337 -3.31 12.62 11.64
CA TYR A 337 -4.72 12.72 11.25
C TYR A 337 -5.58 13.44 12.31
N ARG A 338 -5.21 13.35 13.59
CA ARG A 338 -5.94 14.01 14.69
C ARG A 338 -5.80 15.51 14.65
N ASP A 339 -4.65 16.02 14.21
CA ASP A 339 -4.43 17.47 14.10
C ASP A 339 -5.30 18.09 13.01
N LEU A 340 -5.58 17.33 11.93
CA LEU A 340 -6.46 17.77 10.85
C LEU A 340 -7.93 17.83 11.24
N LEU A 341 -8.36 17.09 12.26
CA LEU A 341 -9.75 17.14 12.78
C LEU A 341 -9.99 18.35 13.71
N LEU A 342 -8.94 19.06 14.11
CA LEU A 342 -9.04 20.23 15.00
C LEU A 342 -9.13 21.55 14.24
N HIS A 343 -9.02 21.53 12.91
CA HIS A 343 -9.09 22.68 11.99
C HIS A 343 -10.26 22.53 11.03
#